data_666cffbe7f64e5f2656ba1ea7d9c7a65
#
_entry.id   666cffbe7f64e5f2656ba1ea7d9c7a65
#
_cell.length_a   1.000
_cell.length_b   1.000
_cell.length_c   1.000
_cell.angle_alpha   90.00
_cell.angle_beta   90.00
_cell.angle_gamma   90.00
#
_symmetry.space_group_name_H-M   'P 1'
#
loop_
_entity.id
_entity.type
_entity.pdbx_description
1 polymer ?
#
loop_
_entity_poly.entity_id
_entity_poly.type
_entity_poly.pdbx_seq_one_letter_code
_entity_poly.pdbx_strand_id
1 'polypeptide(L)'
;MPAQIMVAPLALAAAGLLAVASGVCAQSSTPRAPNPSGRVPILEYHLIGDTDSRWARSREGFRGDLQLLYDRGYRPITVAELVDGSFTLGAGMSPVVFTFDDASPGQFRYIERNGKLEVDPGSGLGIWLDFARTHPGWSPRATFCLLPAASHGHAFFGDKGVQGQQTAWRFPKLRDLAARGFELCVHTLWHANLGKLDDAGVQEQIARSVLAVDSAVPGYRVRTFALPLGIWPKNRALARAGAWRDPKTGRVVSYAFDAVLEVSGGPATARGAPGFDPGKLPRVQVIGDNLARELDRIERTRYVAGAP
;
A
#
# COMPACT_ATOMS: atom_id res chain seq x y z
N MET A 1 -36.93 74.49 -41.29
CA MET A 1 -37.73 73.41 -40.69
C MET A 1 -36.82 72.43 -40.06
N PRO A 2 -36.75 72.35 -38.73
CA PRO A 2 -35.87 71.40 -38.03
C PRO A 2 -36.54 70.07 -37.85
N ALA A 3 -35.78 68.98 -38.05
CA ALA A 3 -36.22 67.61 -37.90
C ALA A 3 -36.15 67.21 -36.37
N GLN A 4 -37.21 66.66 -35.87
CA GLN A 4 -37.33 66.12 -34.55
C GLN A 4 -36.68 64.71 -34.47
N ILE A 5 -35.76 64.55 -33.56
CA ILE A 5 -35.15 63.23 -33.19
C ILE A 5 -36.01 62.64 -32.10
N MET A 6 -36.67 61.53 -32.42
CA MET A 6 -37.32 60.65 -31.37
C MET A 6 -36.32 59.78 -30.69
N VAL A 7 -36.24 59.93 -29.37
CA VAL A 7 -35.48 59.06 -28.51
C VAL A 7 -36.44 58.00 -27.96
N ALA A 8 -36.13 56.70 -28.21
CA ALA A 8 -36.82 55.57 -27.65
C ALA A 8 -36.19 55.15 -26.28
N PRO A 9 -37.00 54.78 -25.33
CA PRO A 9 -36.42 54.35 -24.03
C PRO A 9 -35.89 52.92 -24.08
N LEU A 10 -34.65 52.71 -23.55
CA LEU A 10 -34.05 51.43 -23.34
C LEU A 10 -34.72 50.74 -22.10
N ALA A 11 -35.32 49.60 -22.33
CA ALA A 11 -35.82 48.77 -21.26
C ALA A 11 -34.66 47.92 -20.68
N LEU A 12 -34.32 48.12 -19.41
CA LEU A 12 -33.39 47.27 -18.67
C LEU A 12 -34.09 45.94 -18.32
N ALA A 13 -33.65 44.85 -18.95
CA ALA A 13 -34.02 43.49 -18.50
C ALA A 13 -33.10 43.05 -17.37
N ALA A 14 -33.62 42.95 -16.15
CA ALA A 14 -32.94 42.36 -15.04
C ALA A 14 -32.92 40.82 -15.18
N ALA A 15 -31.75 40.27 -15.54
CA ALA A 15 -31.54 38.81 -15.52
C ALA A 15 -31.30 38.37 -14.07
N GLY A 16 -32.30 37.72 -13.47
CA GLY A 16 -32.15 37.07 -12.19
C GLY A 16 -31.29 35.83 -12.31
N LEU A 17 -30.08 35.82 -11.69
CA LEU A 17 -29.28 34.62 -11.49
C LEU A 17 -29.99 33.76 -10.44
N LEU A 18 -30.60 32.66 -10.87
CA LEU A 18 -30.95 31.56 -9.96
C LEU A 18 -29.68 30.80 -9.63
N ALA A 19 -29.14 31.02 -8.43
CA ALA A 19 -28.11 30.17 -7.84
C ALA A 19 -28.72 28.80 -7.46
N VAL A 20 -28.49 27.79 -8.31
CA VAL A 20 -28.79 26.40 -7.97
C VAL A 20 -27.75 25.98 -6.93
N ALA A 21 -28.12 26.05 -5.67
CA ALA A 21 -27.35 25.43 -4.59
C ALA A 21 -27.44 23.90 -4.78
N SER A 22 -26.40 23.29 -5.37
CA SER A 22 -26.22 21.85 -5.38
C SER A 22 -25.99 21.41 -3.94
N GLY A 23 -27.05 21.06 -3.24
CA GLY A 23 -26.97 20.42 -1.94
C GLY A 23 -26.26 19.08 -2.08
N VAL A 24 -24.99 19.03 -1.71
CA VAL A 24 -24.31 17.77 -1.43
C VAL A 24 -25.05 17.16 -0.24
N CYS A 25 -25.96 16.21 -0.50
CA CYS A 25 -26.50 15.35 0.53
C CYS A 25 -25.33 14.58 1.17
N ALA A 26 -24.76 15.12 2.23
CA ALA A 26 -23.97 14.33 3.15
C ALA A 26 -24.91 13.26 3.69
N GLN A 27 -24.79 12.03 3.19
CA GLN A 27 -25.44 10.87 3.77
C GLN A 27 -24.90 10.77 5.20
N SER A 28 -25.69 11.22 6.18
CA SER A 28 -25.45 10.99 7.59
C SER A 28 -25.60 9.49 7.86
N SER A 29 -24.57 8.72 7.54
CA SER A 29 -24.48 7.34 7.99
C SER A 29 -24.46 7.38 9.52
N THR A 30 -25.43 6.77 10.17
CA THR A 30 -25.43 6.54 11.62
C THR A 30 -24.02 6.04 12.01
N PRO A 31 -23.37 6.69 13.01
CA PRO A 31 -22.04 6.27 13.42
C PRO A 31 -22.06 4.78 13.77
N ARG A 32 -21.18 4.00 13.13
CA ARG A 32 -21.07 2.57 13.44
C ARG A 32 -20.66 2.37 14.88
N ALA A 33 -21.29 1.40 15.54
CA ALA A 33 -20.88 1.02 16.88
C ALA A 33 -19.42 0.52 16.89
N PRO A 34 -18.61 0.87 17.90
CA PRO A 34 -17.23 0.39 18.02
C PRO A 34 -17.15 -1.13 18.01
N ASN A 35 -16.17 -1.67 17.28
CA ASN A 35 -15.87 -3.08 17.23
C ASN A 35 -14.34 -3.31 17.18
N PRO A 36 -13.62 -3.16 18.30
CA PRO A 36 -12.15 -3.26 18.34
C PRO A 36 -11.64 -4.69 18.11
N SER A 37 -12.50 -5.69 18.19
CA SER A 37 -12.17 -7.11 17.93
C SER A 37 -12.52 -7.55 16.50
N GLY A 38 -12.92 -6.64 15.63
CA GLY A 38 -13.42 -6.93 14.31
C GLY A 38 -12.34 -7.33 13.30
N ARG A 39 -12.76 -7.54 12.06
CA ARG A 39 -11.87 -7.94 10.95
C ARG A 39 -11.17 -6.73 10.36
N VAL A 40 -9.90 -6.92 9.99
CA VAL A 40 -9.05 -5.92 9.32
C VAL A 40 -8.61 -6.49 7.97
N PRO A 41 -8.99 -5.88 6.84
CA PRO A 41 -8.50 -6.32 5.54
C PRO A 41 -7.03 -5.93 5.38
N ILE A 42 -6.18 -6.91 5.08
CA ILE A 42 -4.81 -6.75 4.61
C ILE A 42 -4.84 -7.05 3.12
N LEU A 43 -4.75 -6.03 2.30
CA LEU A 43 -4.91 -6.11 0.85
C LEU A 43 -3.56 -6.44 0.20
N GLU A 44 -3.57 -7.39 -0.74
CA GLU A 44 -2.40 -7.77 -1.51
C GLU A 44 -2.51 -7.26 -2.94
N TYR A 45 -1.57 -6.38 -3.31
CA TYR A 45 -1.36 -5.89 -4.67
C TYR A 45 0.00 -6.33 -5.19
N HIS A 46 0.10 -6.57 -6.50
CA HIS A 46 1.35 -6.86 -7.19
C HIS A 46 1.66 -5.76 -8.22
N LEU A 47 1.39 -5.99 -9.49
CA LEU A 47 1.62 -5.02 -10.54
C LEU A 47 0.55 -3.91 -10.54
N ILE A 48 0.98 -2.66 -10.71
CA ILE A 48 0.08 -1.55 -11.06
C ILE A 48 0.39 -1.14 -12.50
N GLY A 49 -0.61 -1.22 -13.39
CA GLY A 49 -0.38 -1.05 -14.82
C GLY A 49 -1.59 -0.51 -15.59
N ASP A 50 -1.72 -0.86 -16.86
CA ASP A 50 -2.79 -0.34 -17.72
C ASP A 50 -4.03 -1.25 -17.74
N THR A 51 -3.87 -2.53 -17.41
CA THR A 51 -4.94 -3.53 -17.48
C THR A 51 -5.03 -4.35 -16.21
N ASP A 52 -6.23 -4.80 -15.90
CA ASP A 52 -6.46 -5.75 -14.82
C ASP A 52 -6.13 -7.18 -15.26
N SER A 53 -5.51 -7.94 -14.36
CA SER A 53 -5.29 -9.37 -14.48
C SER A 53 -5.21 -10.01 -13.09
N ARG A 54 -4.92 -11.30 -13.03
CA ARG A 54 -4.74 -11.97 -11.73
C ARG A 54 -3.66 -11.31 -10.85
N TRP A 55 -2.60 -10.78 -11.44
CA TRP A 55 -1.45 -10.23 -10.73
C TRP A 55 -1.21 -8.74 -11.04
N ALA A 56 -2.13 -8.10 -11.75
CA ALA A 56 -2.06 -6.70 -12.07
C ALA A 56 -3.38 -5.99 -11.78
N ARG A 57 -3.29 -4.83 -11.18
CA ARG A 57 -4.38 -3.89 -11.01
C ARG A 57 -4.18 -2.72 -11.98
N SER A 58 -5.22 -2.38 -12.74
CA SER A 58 -5.14 -1.18 -13.58
C SER A 58 -5.02 0.09 -12.73
N ARG A 59 -4.38 1.13 -13.28
CA ARG A 59 -4.26 2.43 -12.59
C ARG A 59 -5.64 3.01 -12.26
N GLU A 60 -6.60 2.84 -13.16
CA GLU A 60 -7.99 3.27 -12.94
C GLU A 60 -8.63 2.44 -11.84
N GLY A 61 -8.51 1.12 -11.88
CA GLY A 61 -8.99 0.23 -10.84
C GLY A 61 -8.38 0.54 -9.48
N PHE A 62 -7.08 0.83 -9.42
CA PHE A 62 -6.43 1.20 -8.16
C PHE A 62 -6.96 2.53 -7.60
N ARG A 63 -7.21 3.54 -8.44
CA ARG A 63 -7.89 4.79 -8.00
C ARG A 63 -9.28 4.50 -7.46
N GLY A 64 -10.03 3.64 -8.14
CA GLY A 64 -11.36 3.21 -7.70
C GLY A 64 -11.32 2.48 -6.35
N ASP A 65 -10.31 1.64 -6.11
CA ASP A 65 -10.12 0.95 -4.83
C ASP A 65 -9.86 1.93 -3.69
N LEU A 66 -8.99 2.94 -3.90
CA LEU A 66 -8.74 3.98 -2.91
C LEU A 66 -10.01 4.75 -2.57
N GLN A 67 -10.77 5.16 -3.60
CA GLN A 67 -12.04 5.88 -3.41
C GLN A 67 -13.07 5.04 -2.67
N LEU A 68 -13.27 3.79 -3.09
CA LEU A 68 -14.20 2.85 -2.43
C LEU A 68 -13.89 2.69 -0.94
N LEU A 69 -12.62 2.49 -0.59
CA LEU A 69 -12.20 2.33 0.79
C LEU A 69 -12.39 3.62 1.60
N TYR A 70 -12.04 4.76 1.01
CA TYR A 70 -12.22 6.06 1.65
C TYR A 70 -13.69 6.34 1.99
N ASP A 71 -14.59 6.14 1.00
CA ASP A 71 -16.03 6.36 1.14
C ASP A 71 -16.68 5.41 2.14
N ARG A 72 -16.17 4.18 2.26
CA ARG A 72 -16.59 3.22 3.26
C ARG A 72 -16.00 3.48 4.66
N GLY A 73 -15.23 4.55 4.83
CA GLY A 73 -14.64 4.94 6.13
C GLY A 73 -13.41 4.12 6.52
N TYR A 74 -12.72 3.49 5.57
CA TYR A 74 -11.43 2.87 5.83
C TYR A 74 -10.31 3.92 5.80
N ARG A 75 -9.28 3.70 6.64
CA ARG A 75 -8.08 4.53 6.65
C ARG A 75 -6.84 3.62 6.69
N PRO A 76 -5.81 3.96 5.90
CA PRO A 76 -4.64 3.11 5.77
C PRO A 76 -3.78 3.13 7.03
N ILE A 77 -3.29 1.94 7.39
CA ILE A 77 -2.24 1.69 8.37
C ILE A 77 -1.21 0.74 7.79
N THR A 78 -0.04 0.63 8.39
CA THR A 78 0.98 -0.35 8.01
C THR A 78 0.74 -1.70 8.69
N VAL A 79 1.43 -2.76 8.25
CA VAL A 79 1.44 -4.05 8.95
C VAL A 79 2.02 -3.89 10.35
N ALA A 80 3.12 -3.15 10.48
CA ALA A 80 3.76 -2.90 11.75
C ALA A 80 2.82 -2.22 12.76
N GLU A 81 2.07 -1.20 12.31
CA GLU A 81 1.07 -0.52 13.13
C GLU A 81 -0.08 -1.45 13.54
N LEU A 82 -0.54 -2.34 12.65
CA LEU A 82 -1.55 -3.35 12.99
C LEU A 82 -1.07 -4.28 14.10
N VAL A 83 0.19 -4.72 14.03
CA VAL A 83 0.76 -5.70 14.97
C VAL A 83 1.03 -5.10 16.34
N ASP A 84 1.54 -3.88 16.42
CA ASP A 84 1.81 -3.24 17.71
C ASP A 84 0.65 -2.38 18.25
N GLY A 85 -0.34 -2.08 17.40
CA GLY A 85 -1.50 -1.27 17.78
C GLY A 85 -1.21 0.22 17.86
N SER A 86 -0.12 0.69 17.25
CA SER A 86 0.32 2.11 17.29
C SER A 86 -0.40 3.01 16.29
N PHE A 87 -1.62 2.69 15.90
CA PHE A 87 -2.42 3.52 15.02
C PHE A 87 -3.57 4.21 15.78
N THR A 88 -3.94 5.41 15.31
CA THR A 88 -5.10 6.14 15.82
C THR A 88 -6.02 6.46 14.66
N LEU A 89 -7.30 6.12 14.81
CA LEU A 89 -8.35 6.39 13.83
C LEU A 89 -9.46 7.20 14.47
N GLY A 90 -10.10 8.06 13.69
CA GLY A 90 -11.33 8.72 14.13
C GLY A 90 -12.43 7.72 14.46
N ALA A 91 -13.31 8.06 15.39
CA ALA A 91 -14.47 7.24 15.76
C ALA A 91 -15.30 6.84 14.54
N GLY A 92 -15.70 5.59 14.47
CA GLY A 92 -16.45 5.03 13.33
C GLY A 92 -15.61 4.63 12.13
N MET A 93 -14.31 4.96 12.10
CA MET A 93 -13.39 4.56 11.02
C MET A 93 -12.86 3.14 11.21
N SER A 94 -12.40 2.54 10.14
CA SER A 94 -11.83 1.19 10.13
C SER A 94 -10.42 1.20 9.54
N PRO A 95 -9.48 0.40 10.06
CA PRO A 95 -8.16 0.26 9.46
C PRO A 95 -8.23 -0.59 8.19
N VAL A 96 -7.36 -0.28 7.25
CA VAL A 96 -7.04 -1.13 6.11
C VAL A 96 -5.52 -1.13 5.93
N VAL A 97 -4.95 -2.30 5.66
CA VAL A 97 -3.54 -2.44 5.33
C VAL A 97 -3.39 -2.70 3.84
N PHE A 98 -2.53 -1.94 3.18
CA PHE A 98 -2.11 -2.23 1.81
C PHE A 98 -0.72 -2.86 1.82
N THR A 99 -0.56 -3.96 1.12
CA THR A 99 0.74 -4.58 0.87
C THR A 99 0.99 -4.66 -0.63
N PHE A 100 2.21 -4.28 -1.05
CA PHE A 100 2.64 -4.32 -2.43
C PHE A 100 3.81 -5.29 -2.53
N ASP A 101 3.58 -6.45 -3.16
CA ASP A 101 4.61 -7.46 -3.33
C ASP A 101 5.40 -7.25 -4.63
N ASP A 102 6.58 -7.87 -4.73
CA ASP A 102 7.46 -7.93 -5.91
C ASP A 102 8.25 -6.68 -6.28
N ALA A 103 8.01 -5.54 -5.67
CA ALA A 103 8.72 -4.29 -5.98
C ALA A 103 8.79 -3.98 -7.49
N SER A 104 7.63 -4.06 -8.19
CA SER A 104 7.56 -3.77 -9.62
C SER A 104 7.66 -2.27 -9.91
N PRO A 105 8.15 -1.88 -11.12
CA PRO A 105 8.22 -0.46 -11.52
C PRO A 105 6.86 0.24 -11.52
N GLY A 106 5.78 -0.50 -11.79
CA GLY A 106 4.42 0.06 -11.76
C GLY A 106 3.98 0.53 -10.39
N GLN A 107 4.54 -0.04 -9.32
CA GLN A 107 4.26 0.40 -7.95
C GLN A 107 4.94 1.72 -7.63
N PHE A 108 6.20 1.88 -8.06
CA PHE A 108 6.97 3.10 -7.82
C PHE A 108 7.96 3.36 -8.95
N ARG A 109 7.76 4.42 -9.73
CA ARG A 109 8.71 4.93 -10.72
C ARG A 109 9.14 6.34 -10.39
N TYR A 110 10.40 6.64 -10.73
CA TYR A 110 10.83 8.01 -10.95
C TYR A 110 10.73 8.38 -12.42
N ILE A 111 10.46 9.65 -12.67
CA ILE A 111 10.68 10.32 -13.95
C ILE A 111 11.66 11.46 -13.72
N GLU A 112 12.53 11.69 -14.69
CA GLU A 112 13.47 12.81 -14.63
C GLU A 112 12.89 14.00 -15.39
N ARG A 113 12.73 15.12 -14.70
CA ARG A 113 12.31 16.40 -15.27
C ARG A 113 13.27 17.50 -14.85
N ASN A 114 13.87 18.18 -15.85
CA ASN A 114 14.82 19.29 -15.60
C ASN A 114 15.95 18.90 -14.63
N GLY A 115 16.48 17.69 -14.77
CA GLY A 115 17.56 17.16 -13.92
C GLY A 115 17.15 16.79 -12.49
N LYS A 116 15.85 16.76 -12.19
CA LYS A 116 15.31 16.33 -10.89
C LYS A 116 14.51 15.04 -11.03
N LEU A 117 14.65 14.17 -10.05
CA LEU A 117 13.83 12.97 -9.94
C LEU A 117 12.51 13.32 -9.25
N GLU A 118 11.42 12.98 -9.91
CA GLU A 118 10.07 13.14 -9.41
C GLU A 118 9.37 11.78 -9.39
N VAL A 119 8.44 11.57 -8.46
CA VAL A 119 7.58 10.39 -8.47
C VAL A 119 6.67 10.47 -9.71
N ASP A 120 6.66 9.41 -10.52
CA ASP A 120 5.74 9.31 -11.66
C ASP A 120 4.29 9.29 -11.16
N PRO A 121 3.46 10.27 -11.54
CA PRO A 121 2.05 10.33 -11.12
C PRO A 121 1.22 9.14 -11.63
N GLY A 122 1.71 8.42 -12.64
CA GLY A 122 1.11 7.18 -13.14
C GLY A 122 1.56 5.91 -12.43
N SER A 123 2.50 5.97 -11.47
CA SER A 123 2.83 4.83 -10.62
C SER A 123 1.85 4.70 -9.45
N GLY A 124 1.80 3.52 -8.82
CA GLY A 124 0.97 3.29 -7.64
C GLY A 124 1.25 4.31 -6.53
N LEU A 125 2.53 4.61 -6.25
CA LEU A 125 2.91 5.64 -5.29
C LEU A 125 2.43 7.03 -5.73
N GLY A 126 2.58 7.39 -7.00
CA GLY A 126 2.11 8.68 -7.51
C GLY A 126 0.60 8.85 -7.38
N ILE A 127 -0.17 7.81 -7.72
CA ILE A 127 -1.63 7.77 -7.54
C ILE A 127 -1.99 7.93 -6.06
N TRP A 128 -1.29 7.22 -5.15
CA TRP A 128 -1.50 7.34 -3.71
C TRP A 128 -1.28 8.75 -3.19
N LEU A 129 -0.16 9.38 -3.58
CA LEU A 129 0.19 10.72 -3.13
C LEU A 129 -0.81 11.77 -3.64
N ASP A 130 -1.27 11.64 -4.89
CA ASP A 130 -2.30 12.52 -5.44
C ASP A 130 -3.63 12.37 -4.71
N PHE A 131 -4.04 11.13 -4.44
CA PHE A 131 -5.25 10.84 -3.67
C PHE A 131 -5.18 11.41 -2.25
N ALA A 132 -4.06 11.21 -1.55
CA ALA A 132 -3.86 11.73 -0.20
C ALA A 132 -3.95 13.26 -0.11
N ARG A 133 -3.55 13.97 -1.15
CA ARG A 133 -3.61 15.44 -1.22
C ARG A 133 -5.04 15.98 -1.16
N THR A 134 -6.02 15.23 -1.63
CA THR A 134 -7.43 15.65 -1.72
C THR A 134 -8.35 14.91 -0.73
N HIS A 135 -7.85 13.91 -0.01
CA HIS A 135 -8.63 13.07 0.89
C HIS A 135 -8.09 13.13 2.33
N PRO A 136 -8.62 14.03 3.18
CA PRO A 136 -8.18 14.18 4.57
C PRO A 136 -8.20 12.88 5.36
N GLY A 137 -7.13 12.60 6.11
CA GLY A 137 -6.98 11.35 6.87
C GLY A 137 -6.48 10.16 6.04
N TRP A 138 -6.26 10.30 4.72
CA TRP A 138 -5.55 9.31 3.91
C TRP A 138 -4.05 9.56 4.00
N SER A 139 -3.37 8.86 4.89
CA SER A 139 -1.94 9.06 5.17
C SER A 139 -1.06 8.13 4.32
N PRO A 140 0.25 8.41 4.18
CA PRO A 140 1.19 7.55 3.46
C PRO A 140 1.55 6.31 4.30
N ARG A 141 0.56 5.45 4.52
CA ARG A 141 0.66 4.22 5.31
C ARG A 141 0.32 3.01 4.44
N ALA A 142 1.34 2.41 3.84
CA ALA A 142 1.27 1.13 3.16
C ALA A 142 2.59 0.38 3.37
N THR A 143 2.61 -0.91 3.06
CA THR A 143 3.76 -1.80 3.27
C THR A 143 4.25 -2.30 1.91
N PHE A 144 5.49 -1.99 1.55
CA PHE A 144 6.13 -2.44 0.30
C PHE A 144 7.07 -3.60 0.57
N CYS A 145 6.74 -4.79 0.05
CA CYS A 145 7.49 -6.03 0.24
C CYS A 145 8.47 -6.23 -0.92
N LEU A 146 9.74 -6.03 -0.65
CA LEU A 146 10.81 -5.75 -1.59
C LEU A 146 11.49 -7.01 -2.11
N LEU A 147 11.87 -6.99 -3.40
CA LEU A 147 12.73 -7.98 -4.05
C LEU A 147 14.04 -7.30 -4.51
N PRO A 148 15.15 -7.46 -3.75
CA PRO A 148 16.39 -6.76 -4.07
C PRO A 148 17.12 -7.22 -5.33
N ALA A 149 17.04 -8.51 -5.65
CA ALA A 149 17.82 -9.13 -6.74
C ALA A 149 16.98 -9.91 -7.74
N ALA A 150 15.65 -9.72 -7.74
CA ALA A 150 14.79 -10.36 -8.71
C ALA A 150 15.10 -9.89 -10.15
N SER A 151 14.88 -10.78 -11.12
CA SER A 151 15.01 -10.49 -12.54
C SER A 151 13.84 -9.66 -13.07
N HIS A 152 13.91 -9.31 -14.36
CA HIS A 152 12.81 -8.67 -15.09
C HIS A 152 12.34 -7.31 -14.53
N GLY A 153 13.26 -6.54 -13.98
CA GLY A 153 12.98 -5.17 -13.54
C GLY A 153 12.33 -5.01 -12.17
N HIS A 154 12.12 -6.09 -11.44
CA HIS A 154 11.57 -6.01 -10.07
C HIS A 154 12.57 -5.49 -9.04
N ALA A 155 13.89 -5.62 -9.26
CA ALA A 155 14.88 -5.19 -8.28
C ALA A 155 14.64 -3.74 -7.82
N PHE A 156 14.11 -3.57 -6.62
CA PHE A 156 13.75 -2.28 -6.03
C PHE A 156 13.00 -1.34 -6.99
N PHE A 157 11.89 -1.83 -7.55
CA PHE A 157 11.03 -1.09 -8.48
C PHE A 157 11.68 -0.77 -9.83
N GLY A 158 12.51 -1.70 -10.33
CA GLY A 158 13.17 -1.62 -11.64
C GLY A 158 14.57 -1.02 -11.61
N ASP A 159 15.40 -1.55 -12.50
CA ASP A 159 16.77 -1.09 -12.74
C ASP A 159 17.17 -1.30 -14.20
N LYS A 160 18.43 -0.99 -14.55
CA LYS A 160 19.04 -1.24 -15.88
C LYS A 160 18.23 -0.74 -17.08
N GLY A 161 17.49 0.34 -16.91
CA GLY A 161 16.69 0.95 -17.95
C GLY A 161 15.28 0.37 -18.13
N VAL A 162 14.90 -0.66 -17.38
CA VAL A 162 13.54 -1.23 -17.46
C VAL A 162 12.50 -0.17 -17.11
N GLN A 163 11.57 0.10 -18.02
CA GLN A 163 10.60 1.19 -17.92
C GLN A 163 11.25 2.55 -17.56
N GLY A 164 12.45 2.82 -18.06
CA GLY A 164 13.24 4.02 -17.80
C GLY A 164 13.92 4.08 -16.44
N GLN A 165 13.81 3.02 -15.61
CA GLN A 165 14.36 3.02 -14.25
C GLN A 165 15.85 2.69 -14.24
N GLN A 166 16.63 3.47 -13.52
CA GLN A 166 18.09 3.35 -13.45
C GLN A 166 18.53 2.62 -12.17
N THR A 167 19.62 1.85 -12.28
CA THR A 167 20.22 1.13 -11.13
C THR A 167 20.57 2.09 -9.98
N ALA A 168 21.04 3.29 -10.30
CA ALA A 168 21.38 4.32 -9.30
C ALA A 168 20.16 4.78 -8.48
N TRP A 169 18.94 4.61 -8.96
CA TRP A 169 17.72 5.07 -8.27
C TRP A 169 17.16 4.06 -7.26
N ARG A 170 17.69 2.85 -7.22
CA ARG A 170 17.18 1.76 -6.37
C ARG A 170 17.15 2.16 -4.89
N PHE A 171 18.28 2.58 -4.34
CA PHE A 171 18.37 3.02 -2.93
C PHE A 171 17.67 4.35 -2.66
N PRO A 172 17.76 5.37 -3.50
CA PRO A 172 16.92 6.57 -3.39
C PRO A 172 15.42 6.26 -3.23
N LYS A 173 14.87 5.30 -3.97
CA LYS A 173 13.46 4.91 -3.85
C LYS A 173 13.11 4.37 -2.46
N LEU A 174 13.96 3.53 -1.88
CA LEU A 174 13.72 3.00 -0.54
C LEU A 174 13.78 4.10 0.52
N ARG A 175 14.76 5.00 0.40
CA ARG A 175 14.85 6.17 1.29
C ARG A 175 13.64 7.07 1.18
N ASP A 176 13.13 7.31 -0.02
CA ASP A 176 11.93 8.12 -0.25
C ASP A 176 10.69 7.49 0.37
N LEU A 177 10.47 6.18 0.20
CA LEU A 177 9.37 5.46 0.85
C LEU A 177 9.45 5.56 2.39
N ALA A 178 10.61 5.25 2.96
CA ALA A 178 10.82 5.30 4.41
C ALA A 178 10.62 6.72 4.97
N ALA A 179 11.17 7.75 4.29
CA ALA A 179 11.04 9.15 4.69
C ALA A 179 9.59 9.65 4.65
N ARG A 180 8.76 9.10 3.77
CA ARG A 180 7.32 9.41 3.69
C ARG A 180 6.50 8.67 4.74
N GLY A 181 7.05 7.67 5.41
CA GLY A 181 6.35 6.87 6.42
C GLY A 181 5.71 5.58 5.90
N PHE A 182 6.04 5.17 4.68
CA PHE A 182 5.71 3.82 4.22
C PHE A 182 6.59 2.77 4.90
N GLU A 183 6.02 1.59 5.16
CA GLU A 183 6.77 0.48 5.71
C GLU A 183 7.51 -0.29 4.61
N LEU A 184 8.79 -0.61 4.87
CA LEU A 184 9.59 -1.50 4.04
C LEU A 184 9.55 -2.91 4.64
N CYS A 185 9.03 -3.82 3.87
CA CYS A 185 8.92 -5.25 4.12
C CYS A 185 9.90 -6.00 3.20
N VAL A 186 10.22 -7.24 3.47
CA VAL A 186 11.03 -8.07 2.58
C VAL A 186 10.23 -9.26 2.04
N HIS A 187 10.59 -9.69 0.81
CA HIS A 187 9.92 -10.74 0.06
C HIS A 187 10.94 -11.75 -0.51
N THR A 188 11.99 -12.07 0.27
CA THR A 188 13.21 -12.76 -0.10
C THR A 188 14.12 -11.99 -1.07
N LEU A 189 15.27 -12.54 -1.39
CA LEU A 189 16.23 -11.89 -2.29
C LEU A 189 15.76 -11.86 -3.75
N TRP A 190 15.18 -12.96 -4.24
CA TRP A 190 14.75 -13.11 -5.65
C TRP A 190 13.46 -13.92 -5.84
N HIS A 191 12.51 -13.83 -4.92
CA HIS A 191 11.23 -14.53 -4.98
C HIS A 191 11.38 -16.07 -4.92
N ALA A 192 12.23 -16.56 -4.02
CA ALA A 192 12.57 -17.98 -3.93
C ALA A 192 11.40 -18.83 -3.41
N ASN A 193 11.23 -20.02 -3.97
CA ASN A 193 10.38 -21.06 -3.38
C ASN A 193 11.05 -21.63 -2.14
N LEU A 194 10.69 -21.14 -0.96
CA LEU A 194 11.30 -21.52 0.31
C LEU A 194 11.12 -23.00 0.69
N GLY A 195 10.04 -23.63 0.21
CA GLY A 195 9.80 -25.07 0.45
C GLY A 195 10.78 -26.00 -0.26
N LYS A 196 11.52 -25.48 -1.27
CA LYS A 196 12.55 -26.23 -2.00
C LYS A 196 13.96 -26.01 -1.47
N LEU A 197 14.15 -25.10 -0.53
CA LEU A 197 15.46 -24.79 0.04
C LEU A 197 15.68 -25.56 1.35
N ASP A 198 16.95 -25.77 1.67
CA ASP A 198 17.38 -26.15 3.01
C ASP A 198 17.38 -24.91 3.95
N ASP A 199 17.63 -25.14 5.23
CA ASP A 199 17.61 -24.09 6.25
C ASP A 199 18.64 -22.98 5.96
N ALA A 200 19.81 -23.32 5.45
CA ALA A 200 20.86 -22.36 5.09
C ALA A 200 20.41 -21.47 3.92
N GLY A 201 19.84 -22.07 2.89
CA GLY A 201 19.31 -21.35 1.73
C GLY A 201 18.12 -20.43 2.09
N VAL A 202 17.24 -20.87 2.99
CA VAL A 202 16.14 -20.03 3.51
C VAL A 202 16.71 -18.81 4.23
N GLN A 203 17.66 -19.01 5.15
CA GLN A 203 18.29 -17.93 5.90
C GLN A 203 19.04 -16.96 4.97
N GLU A 204 19.76 -17.47 3.98
CA GLU A 204 20.43 -16.63 2.98
C GLU A 204 19.44 -15.73 2.24
N GLN A 205 18.35 -16.30 1.71
CA GLN A 205 17.33 -15.55 0.95
C GLN A 205 16.73 -14.40 1.77
N ILE A 206 16.42 -14.66 3.02
CA ILE A 206 15.78 -13.68 3.90
C ILE A 206 16.82 -12.65 4.40
N ALA A 207 17.94 -13.10 4.95
CA ALA A 207 18.95 -12.21 5.53
C ALA A 207 19.55 -11.25 4.49
N ARG A 208 19.81 -11.73 3.26
CA ARG A 208 20.33 -10.87 2.18
C ARG A 208 19.33 -9.82 1.73
N SER A 209 18.02 -10.12 1.78
CA SER A 209 17.01 -9.09 1.49
C SER A 209 16.96 -8.03 2.59
N VAL A 210 17.08 -8.42 3.85
CA VAL A 210 17.19 -7.47 4.99
C VAL A 210 18.47 -6.63 4.87
N LEU A 211 19.60 -7.24 4.55
CA LEU A 211 20.86 -6.53 4.32
C LEU A 211 20.76 -5.49 3.21
N ALA A 212 20.02 -5.78 2.15
CA ALA A 212 19.82 -4.85 1.04
C ALA A 212 18.98 -3.64 1.47
N VAL A 213 17.98 -3.83 2.33
CA VAL A 213 17.21 -2.71 2.92
C VAL A 213 18.10 -1.88 3.84
N ASP A 214 18.86 -2.52 4.75
CA ASP A 214 19.80 -1.84 5.65
C ASP A 214 20.86 -1.04 4.86
N SER A 215 21.34 -1.56 3.74
CA SER A 215 22.27 -0.87 2.86
C SER A 215 21.66 0.39 2.20
N ALA A 216 20.37 0.38 1.91
CA ALA A 216 19.66 1.51 1.32
C ALA A 216 19.25 2.55 2.38
N VAL A 217 18.78 2.09 3.53
CA VAL A 217 18.28 2.88 4.67
C VAL A 217 18.97 2.38 5.95
N PRO A 218 20.19 2.83 6.24
CA PRO A 218 20.97 2.34 7.38
C PRO A 218 20.21 2.45 8.70
N GLY A 219 20.19 1.36 9.46
CA GLY A 219 19.49 1.27 10.74
C GLY A 219 17.98 1.05 10.63
N TYR A 220 17.43 0.88 9.43
CA TYR A 220 16.01 0.55 9.27
C TYR A 220 15.71 -0.86 9.79
N ARG A 221 14.82 -0.97 10.77
CA ARG A 221 14.37 -2.26 11.27
C ARG A 221 13.25 -2.81 10.39
N VAL A 222 13.54 -3.81 9.57
CA VAL A 222 12.53 -4.56 8.84
C VAL A 222 11.72 -5.39 9.82
N ARG A 223 10.41 -5.14 9.89
CA ARG A 223 9.48 -5.76 10.86
C ARG A 223 8.59 -6.82 10.24
N THR A 224 8.42 -6.80 8.92
CA THR A 224 7.47 -7.63 8.19
C THR A 224 8.15 -8.45 7.11
N PHE A 225 7.73 -9.70 6.97
CA PHE A 225 8.12 -10.61 5.91
C PHE A 225 6.89 -11.12 5.15
N ALA A 226 6.86 -11.02 3.83
CA ALA A 226 5.85 -11.64 2.98
C ALA A 226 6.39 -12.93 2.37
N LEU A 227 5.62 -14.02 2.45
CA LEU A 227 6.01 -15.31 1.91
C LEU A 227 5.87 -15.33 0.38
N PRO A 228 6.98 -15.54 -0.37
CA PRO A 228 6.88 -15.74 -1.81
C PRO A 228 6.01 -16.96 -2.13
N LEU A 229 5.12 -16.83 -3.12
CA LEU A 229 4.23 -17.90 -3.57
C LEU A 229 3.28 -18.42 -2.46
N GLY A 230 3.25 -17.82 -1.28
CA GLY A 230 2.56 -18.35 -0.10
C GLY A 230 3.19 -19.64 0.45
N ILE A 231 4.42 -19.97 0.05
CA ILE A 231 5.07 -21.24 0.40
C ILE A 231 5.98 -21.06 1.59
N TRP A 232 5.67 -21.78 2.67
CA TRP A 232 6.48 -21.84 3.86
C TRP A 232 7.76 -22.66 3.65
N PRO A 233 8.87 -22.30 4.33
CA PRO A 233 10.00 -23.19 4.45
C PRO A 233 9.64 -24.42 5.28
N LYS A 234 10.37 -25.54 5.13
CA LYS A 234 10.17 -26.75 5.94
C LYS A 234 10.31 -26.46 7.43
N ASN A 235 11.34 -25.71 7.80
CA ASN A 235 11.49 -25.15 9.14
C ASN A 235 10.81 -23.78 9.20
N ARG A 236 9.54 -23.75 9.58
CA ARG A 236 8.72 -22.53 9.59
C ARG A 236 9.25 -21.42 10.49
N ALA A 237 9.99 -21.76 11.55
CA ALA A 237 10.57 -20.77 12.44
C ALA A 237 11.51 -19.80 11.70
N LEU A 238 12.18 -20.28 10.66
CA LEU A 238 13.07 -19.45 9.83
C LEU A 238 12.37 -18.38 9.02
N ALA A 239 11.07 -18.48 8.77
CA ALA A 239 10.30 -17.39 8.18
C ALA A 239 10.12 -16.21 9.16
N ARG A 240 10.33 -16.43 10.47
CA ARG A 240 10.16 -15.40 11.49
C ARG A 240 11.48 -14.86 12.03
N ALA A 241 12.46 -15.73 12.26
CA ALA A 241 13.77 -15.31 12.78
C ALA A 241 14.87 -16.27 12.33
N GLY A 242 16.04 -15.73 12.11
CA GLY A 242 17.22 -16.49 11.72
C GLY A 242 18.45 -15.61 11.55
N ALA A 243 19.52 -16.23 11.08
CA ALA A 243 20.76 -15.53 10.79
C ALA A 243 21.51 -16.23 9.64
N TRP A 244 22.18 -15.45 8.84
CA TRP A 244 23.04 -15.93 7.77
C TRP A 244 24.43 -15.31 7.92
N ARG A 245 25.46 -16.14 7.73
CA ARG A 245 26.85 -15.68 7.68
C ARG A 245 27.31 -15.57 6.23
N ASP A 246 27.67 -14.38 5.82
CA ASP A 246 28.25 -14.14 4.51
C ASP A 246 29.58 -14.92 4.38
N PRO A 247 29.68 -15.89 3.45
CA PRO A 247 30.89 -16.71 3.30
C PRO A 247 32.11 -15.91 2.79
N LYS A 248 31.88 -14.74 2.17
CA LYS A 248 32.94 -13.90 1.62
C LYS A 248 33.53 -12.95 2.67
N THR A 249 32.70 -12.37 3.50
CA THR A 249 33.09 -11.31 4.44
C THR A 249 33.10 -11.78 5.89
N GLY A 250 32.50 -12.92 6.20
CA GLY A 250 32.28 -13.40 7.56
C GLY A 250 31.19 -12.62 8.34
N ARG A 251 30.60 -11.57 7.75
CA ARG A 251 29.54 -10.78 8.39
C ARG A 251 28.33 -11.66 8.68
N VAL A 252 27.80 -11.55 9.90
CA VAL A 252 26.53 -12.17 10.28
C VAL A 252 25.41 -11.16 10.13
N VAL A 253 24.36 -11.55 9.42
CA VAL A 253 23.12 -10.78 9.26
C VAL A 253 21.99 -11.56 9.91
N SER A 254 21.47 -11.03 11.02
CA SER A 254 20.33 -11.59 11.73
C SER A 254 19.04 -10.88 11.32
N TYR A 255 17.94 -11.60 11.39
CA TYR A 255 16.60 -11.04 11.18
C TYR A 255 15.60 -11.58 12.19
N ALA A 256 14.63 -10.75 12.57
CA ALA A 256 13.51 -11.12 13.41
C ALA A 256 12.31 -10.25 13.06
N PHE A 257 11.26 -10.89 12.56
CA PHE A 257 10.07 -10.20 12.11
C PHE A 257 8.96 -10.21 13.16
N ASP A 258 8.26 -9.12 13.28
CA ASP A 258 7.06 -9.00 14.09
C ASP A 258 5.85 -9.64 13.39
N ALA A 259 5.86 -9.63 12.04
CA ALA A 259 4.79 -10.19 11.22
C ALA A 259 5.30 -11.04 10.05
N VAL A 260 4.53 -12.10 9.73
CA VAL A 260 4.66 -12.89 8.50
C VAL A 260 3.34 -12.86 7.75
N LEU A 261 3.38 -12.46 6.48
CA LEU A 261 2.21 -12.36 5.60
C LEU A 261 2.05 -13.62 4.74
N GLU A 262 0.87 -14.22 4.76
CA GLU A 262 0.46 -15.24 3.80
C GLU A 262 -0.06 -14.59 2.51
N VAL A 263 -0.18 -15.36 1.43
CA VAL A 263 -0.65 -14.88 0.13
C VAL A 263 -2.18 -14.73 0.08
N SER A 264 -2.90 -15.40 0.98
CA SER A 264 -4.37 -15.44 0.97
C SER A 264 -4.90 -15.77 2.37
N GLY A 265 -6.18 -16.04 2.48
CA GLY A 265 -6.84 -16.46 3.72
C GLY A 265 -7.92 -15.49 4.20
N GLY A 266 -8.09 -14.38 3.50
CA GLY A 266 -9.12 -13.37 3.79
C GLY A 266 -8.69 -12.32 4.81
N PRO A 267 -9.64 -11.57 5.37
CA PRO A 267 -9.34 -10.51 6.34
C PRO A 267 -8.75 -11.08 7.63
N ALA A 268 -7.73 -10.41 8.15
CA ALA A 268 -7.13 -10.75 9.44
C ALA A 268 -8.09 -10.44 10.61
N THR A 269 -7.90 -11.12 11.73
CA THR A 269 -8.50 -10.74 13.01
C THR A 269 -7.76 -9.51 13.56
N ALA A 270 -8.43 -8.61 14.23
CA ALA A 270 -7.79 -7.47 14.86
C ALA A 270 -6.86 -7.90 16.01
N ARG A 271 -5.84 -7.07 16.28
CA ARG A 271 -4.93 -7.26 17.41
C ARG A 271 -5.70 -7.38 18.72
N GLY A 272 -5.33 -8.35 19.54
CA GLY A 272 -5.97 -8.61 20.83
C GLY A 272 -7.26 -9.42 20.76
N ALA A 273 -7.82 -9.65 19.58
CA ALA A 273 -8.97 -10.54 19.42
C ALA A 273 -8.55 -12.01 19.32
N PRO A 274 -9.39 -12.97 19.71
CA PRO A 274 -9.10 -14.40 19.57
C PRO A 274 -8.76 -14.76 18.13
N GLY A 275 -7.67 -15.50 17.93
CA GLY A 275 -7.19 -15.93 16.61
C GLY A 275 -6.31 -14.90 15.87
N PHE A 276 -5.95 -13.79 16.50
CA PHE A 276 -4.89 -12.92 15.97
C PHE A 276 -3.54 -13.61 16.10
N ASP A 277 -2.89 -13.86 14.98
CA ASP A 277 -1.54 -14.44 14.94
C ASP A 277 -0.65 -13.62 13.99
N PRO A 278 0.23 -12.75 14.53
CA PRO A 278 1.12 -11.96 13.69
C PRO A 278 2.16 -12.81 12.94
N GLY A 279 2.44 -14.03 13.43
CA GLY A 279 3.30 -14.98 12.71
C GLY A 279 2.66 -15.60 11.47
N LYS A 280 1.35 -15.32 11.22
CA LYS A 280 0.59 -15.92 10.12
C LYS A 280 -0.60 -15.02 9.74
N LEU A 281 -0.31 -13.82 9.27
CA LEU A 281 -1.36 -12.87 8.87
C LEU A 281 -1.91 -13.21 7.48
N PRO A 282 -3.21 -13.52 7.37
CA PRO A 282 -3.86 -13.76 6.09
C PRO A 282 -4.05 -12.46 5.32
N ARG A 283 -4.14 -12.56 3.98
CA ARG A 283 -4.38 -11.40 3.12
C ARG A 283 -5.60 -11.61 2.21
N VAL A 284 -6.11 -10.51 1.70
CA VAL A 284 -7.12 -10.44 0.64
C VAL A 284 -6.41 -10.09 -0.65
N GLN A 285 -6.34 -11.02 -1.60
CA GLN A 285 -5.84 -10.74 -2.94
C GLN A 285 -6.83 -9.82 -3.67
N VAL A 286 -6.37 -8.67 -4.15
CA VAL A 286 -7.20 -7.77 -4.96
C VAL A 286 -7.09 -8.17 -6.43
N ILE A 287 -8.15 -8.80 -6.95
CA ILE A 287 -8.21 -9.34 -8.31
C ILE A 287 -9.47 -8.83 -9.00
N GLY A 288 -9.31 -8.11 -10.10
CA GLY A 288 -10.44 -7.51 -10.82
C GLY A 288 -11.29 -6.63 -9.89
N ASP A 289 -12.57 -6.89 -9.83
CA ASP A 289 -13.56 -6.13 -9.04
C ASP A 289 -13.92 -6.77 -7.68
N ASN A 290 -13.10 -7.71 -7.19
CA ASN A 290 -13.46 -8.49 -6.00
C ASN A 290 -13.46 -7.69 -4.69
N LEU A 291 -12.75 -6.54 -4.63
CA LEU A 291 -12.58 -5.79 -3.39
C LEU A 291 -13.93 -5.41 -2.74
N ALA A 292 -14.87 -4.91 -3.53
CA ALA A 292 -16.19 -4.53 -3.02
C ALA A 292 -16.88 -5.71 -2.31
N ARG A 293 -16.87 -6.91 -2.93
CA ARG A 293 -17.46 -8.12 -2.35
C ARG A 293 -16.74 -8.57 -1.07
N GLU A 294 -15.42 -8.48 -1.04
CA GLU A 294 -14.66 -8.82 0.17
C GLU A 294 -14.97 -7.87 1.32
N LEU A 295 -15.14 -6.57 1.05
CA LEU A 295 -15.56 -5.60 2.04
C LEU A 295 -17.02 -5.84 2.51
N ASP A 296 -17.93 -6.20 1.60
CA ASP A 296 -19.32 -6.53 1.93
C ASP A 296 -19.41 -7.72 2.88
N ARG A 297 -18.59 -8.75 2.67
CA ARG A 297 -18.55 -9.96 3.54
C ARG A 297 -18.20 -9.62 4.99
N ILE A 298 -17.39 -8.61 5.22
CA ILE A 298 -16.95 -8.21 6.57
C ILE A 298 -17.67 -6.99 7.11
N GLU A 299 -18.60 -6.39 6.38
CA GLU A 299 -19.23 -5.11 6.77
C GLU A 299 -19.78 -5.14 8.20
N ARG A 300 -20.38 -6.26 8.64
CA ARG A 300 -20.92 -6.43 9.99
C ARG A 300 -19.88 -6.81 11.04
N THR A 301 -18.75 -7.33 10.62
CA THR A 301 -17.69 -7.88 11.51
C THR A 301 -16.40 -7.11 11.44
N ARG A 302 -16.32 -6.05 10.63
CA ARG A 302 -15.10 -5.27 10.49
C ARG A 302 -14.73 -4.55 11.79
N TYR A 303 -13.44 -4.29 11.94
CA TYR A 303 -12.97 -3.40 13.01
C TYR A 303 -13.59 -2.02 12.84
N VAL A 304 -14.04 -1.42 13.94
CA VAL A 304 -14.55 -0.06 13.99
C VAL A 304 -13.94 0.63 15.21
N ALA A 305 -13.25 1.75 14.98
CA ALA A 305 -12.63 2.53 16.04
C ALA A 305 -13.72 3.17 16.93
N GLY A 306 -13.51 3.11 18.26
CA GLY A 306 -14.30 3.86 19.24
C GLY A 306 -13.91 5.33 19.30
N ALA A 307 -14.56 6.08 20.16
CA ALA A 307 -14.05 7.39 20.55
C ALA A 307 -12.70 7.22 21.28
N PRO A 308 -11.75 8.15 21.11
CA PRO A 308 -10.47 8.13 21.80
C PRO A 308 -10.60 8.23 23.32
#